data_7603de1c7d741e2eee0955a6c2b9f4b1
#
_entry.id   7603de1c7d741e2eee0955a6c2b9f4b1
#
_cell.length_a   1.000
_cell.length_b   1.000
_cell.length_c   1.000
_cell.angle_alpha   90.00
_cell.angle_beta   90.00
_cell.angle_gamma   90.00
#
_symmetry.space_group_name_H-M   'P 1'
#
loop_
_entity.id
_entity.type
_entity.pdbx_description
1 polymer ?
#
loop_
_entity_poly.entity_id
_entity_poly.type
_entity_poly.pdbx_seq_one_letter_code
_entity_poly.pdbx_strand_id
1 'polypeptide(L)'
;MTESRKITIEQDYPATAERVWELWTTAAGIESWWAPDGFEVKVDALDLRPGGVLSYTMTATGPDQVAFMEGAGLPLSTTSTKTFTVVEPNRRLAYNSLADFIPGVAPYDFLTEVEFTPNDEGDGVHVTMIVDAMHDEEWTQRLVGGRQNELANLGKVVG
;
A
#
# COMPACT_ATOMS: atom_id res chain seq x y z
N MET A 1 -25.26 5.37 -14.57
CA MET A 1 -24.37 4.55 -13.75
C MET A 1 -22.97 5.13 -13.83
N THR A 2 -22.39 5.41 -12.70
CA THR A 2 -21.06 6.00 -12.65
C THR A 2 -20.01 4.90 -12.68
N GLU A 3 -19.16 4.92 -13.70
CA GLU A 3 -18.04 3.97 -13.75
C GLU A 3 -17.01 4.38 -12.71
N SER A 4 -16.41 3.40 -12.06
CA SER A 4 -15.32 3.63 -11.13
C SER A 4 -14.12 4.18 -11.88
N ARG A 5 -13.66 5.38 -11.49
CA ARG A 5 -12.44 5.95 -12.05
C ARG A 5 -11.24 5.21 -11.49
N LYS A 6 -10.30 4.87 -12.34
CA LYS A 6 -9.05 4.25 -11.94
C LYS A 6 -7.89 5.21 -12.18
N ILE A 7 -6.93 5.17 -11.28
CA ILE A 7 -5.75 6.03 -11.33
C ILE A 7 -4.53 5.12 -11.46
N THR A 8 -3.66 5.44 -12.42
CA THR A 8 -2.44 4.68 -12.66
C THR A 8 -1.23 5.45 -12.14
N ILE A 9 -0.40 4.79 -11.34
CA ILE A 9 0.84 5.34 -10.81
C ILE A 9 1.95 4.38 -11.21
N GLU A 10 3.05 4.91 -11.76
CA GLU A 10 4.14 4.09 -12.27
C GLU A 10 5.46 4.49 -11.65
N GLN A 11 6.33 3.51 -11.44
CA GLN A 11 7.66 3.73 -10.87
C GLN A 11 8.61 2.64 -11.36
N ASP A 12 9.83 3.04 -11.73
CA ASP A 12 10.89 2.10 -12.09
C ASP A 12 11.82 1.91 -10.91
N TYR A 13 12.30 0.67 -10.73
CA TYR A 13 13.25 0.34 -9.67
C TYR A 13 14.46 -0.40 -10.25
N PRO A 14 15.67 -0.12 -9.74
CA PRO A 14 16.89 -0.83 -10.15
C PRO A 14 17.03 -2.15 -9.38
N ALA A 15 16.00 -2.99 -9.46
CA ALA A 15 15.94 -4.26 -8.75
C ALA A 15 15.13 -5.25 -9.59
N THR A 16 15.26 -6.55 -9.29
CA THR A 16 14.50 -7.58 -10.00
C THR A 16 13.04 -7.57 -9.58
N ALA A 17 12.18 -8.09 -10.44
CA ALA A 17 10.77 -8.29 -10.11
C ALA A 17 10.62 -9.18 -8.86
N GLU A 18 11.48 -10.20 -8.73
CA GLU A 18 11.50 -11.09 -7.56
C GLU A 18 11.78 -10.34 -6.26
N ARG A 19 12.75 -9.42 -6.30
CA ARG A 19 13.10 -8.62 -5.12
C ARG A 19 11.96 -7.72 -4.69
N VAL A 20 11.32 -7.02 -5.64
CA VAL A 20 10.21 -6.13 -5.36
C VAL A 20 9.00 -6.95 -4.88
N TRP A 21 8.74 -8.08 -5.51
CA TRP A 21 7.69 -9.00 -5.06
C TRP A 21 7.89 -9.43 -3.62
N GLU A 22 9.13 -9.83 -3.27
CA GLU A 22 9.47 -10.24 -1.90
C GLU A 22 9.17 -9.12 -0.89
N LEU A 23 9.53 -7.88 -1.22
CA LEU A 23 9.27 -6.73 -0.36
C LEU A 23 7.78 -6.46 -0.15
N TRP A 24 6.96 -6.89 -1.08
CA TRP A 24 5.51 -6.68 -1.03
C TRP A 24 4.75 -7.85 -0.41
N THR A 25 5.35 -9.00 -0.33
CA THR A 25 4.64 -10.25 0.01
C THR A 25 5.21 -11.02 1.19
N THR A 26 6.19 -10.45 1.90
CA THR A 26 6.69 -11.04 3.14
C THR A 26 6.49 -10.05 4.28
N ALA A 27 6.35 -10.57 5.51
CA ALA A 27 6.19 -9.72 6.68
C ALA A 27 7.38 -8.78 6.84
N ALA A 28 8.59 -9.29 6.80
CA ALA A 28 9.80 -8.48 6.93
C ALA A 28 9.91 -7.44 5.79
N GLY A 29 9.56 -7.84 4.58
CA GLY A 29 9.56 -6.94 3.44
C GLY A 29 8.59 -5.77 3.64
N ILE A 30 7.36 -6.06 3.95
CA ILE A 30 6.31 -5.05 4.19
C ILE A 30 6.71 -4.11 5.31
N GLU A 31 7.22 -4.63 6.41
CA GLU A 31 7.63 -3.84 7.56
C GLU A 31 8.77 -2.87 7.25
N SER A 32 9.54 -3.13 6.20
CA SER A 32 10.69 -2.30 5.84
C SER A 32 10.34 -1.00 5.10
N TRP A 33 9.19 -0.91 4.45
CA TRP A 33 8.88 0.25 3.60
C TRP A 33 7.44 0.76 3.65
N TRP A 34 6.49 -0.02 4.16
CA TRP A 34 5.07 0.30 4.08
C TRP A 34 4.68 1.54 4.88
N ALA A 35 5.32 1.77 6.02
CA ALA A 35 5.00 2.90 6.88
C ALA A 35 5.58 4.21 6.36
N PRO A 36 4.81 5.31 6.41
CA PRO A 36 5.37 6.63 6.15
C PRO A 36 6.36 7.02 7.25
N ASP A 37 7.15 8.07 6.98
CA ASP A 37 8.15 8.56 7.95
C ASP A 37 7.49 8.89 9.29
N GLY A 38 8.11 8.43 10.36
CA GLY A 38 7.61 8.65 11.72
C GLY A 38 6.59 7.63 12.17
N PHE A 39 6.36 6.58 11.36
CA PHE A 39 5.49 5.45 11.70
C PHE A 39 6.23 4.15 11.55
N GLU A 40 5.74 3.12 12.21
CA GLU A 40 6.22 1.75 12.06
C GLU A 40 5.05 0.84 11.71
N VAL A 41 5.31 -0.18 10.90
CA VAL A 41 4.32 -1.21 10.57
C VAL A 41 4.79 -2.54 11.11
N LYS A 42 3.86 -3.24 11.77
CA LYS A 42 4.07 -4.62 12.18
C LYS A 42 2.99 -5.47 11.52
N VAL A 43 3.42 -6.52 10.83
CA VAL A 43 2.49 -7.47 10.20
C VAL A 43 1.98 -8.44 11.27
N ASP A 44 0.66 -8.48 11.44
CA ASP A 44 0.01 -9.34 12.41
C ASP A 44 -0.39 -10.68 11.79
N ALA A 45 -0.79 -10.68 10.52
CA ALA A 45 -1.16 -11.88 9.78
C ALA A 45 -0.92 -11.65 8.30
N LEU A 46 -0.46 -12.68 7.61
CA LEU A 46 -0.25 -12.64 6.16
C LEU A 46 -0.54 -14.02 5.57
N ASP A 47 -1.63 -14.08 4.80
CA ASP A 47 -2.02 -15.28 4.07
C ASP A 47 -2.01 -14.92 2.58
N LEU A 48 -0.91 -15.25 1.91
CA LEU A 48 -0.67 -14.84 0.53
C LEU A 48 -1.33 -15.77 -0.47
N ARG A 49 -2.62 -15.56 -0.69
CA ARG A 49 -3.42 -16.29 -1.67
C ARG A 49 -4.69 -15.49 -1.98
N PRO A 50 -5.35 -15.75 -3.13
CA PRO A 50 -6.63 -15.12 -3.39
C PRO A 50 -7.63 -15.47 -2.27
N GLY A 51 -8.25 -14.43 -1.71
CA GLY A 51 -9.12 -14.57 -0.53
C GLY A 51 -8.39 -14.53 0.79
N GLY A 52 -7.06 -14.60 0.79
CA GLY A 52 -6.26 -14.49 2.01
C GLY A 52 -6.18 -13.04 2.50
N VAL A 53 -5.77 -12.87 3.74
CA VAL A 53 -5.80 -11.57 4.42
C VAL A 53 -4.40 -11.15 4.86
N LEU A 54 -4.10 -9.87 4.64
CA LEU A 54 -2.96 -9.18 5.25
C LEU A 54 -3.51 -8.25 6.33
N SER A 55 -3.09 -8.47 7.55
CA SER A 55 -3.44 -7.59 8.67
C SER A 55 -2.16 -7.01 9.27
N TYR A 56 -2.14 -5.71 9.50
CA TYR A 56 -0.98 -5.05 10.06
C TYR A 56 -1.39 -3.89 10.97
N THR A 57 -0.50 -3.55 11.90
CA THR A 57 -0.68 -2.43 12.82
C THR A 57 0.35 -1.37 12.49
N MET A 58 -0.12 -0.14 12.27
CA MET A 58 0.72 1.02 12.04
C MET A 58 0.73 1.88 13.30
N THR A 59 1.91 2.21 13.80
CA THR A 59 2.10 2.95 15.05
C THR A 59 2.93 4.20 14.80
N ALA A 60 2.47 5.33 15.33
CA ALA A 60 3.25 6.57 15.31
C ALA A 60 4.41 6.46 16.31
N THR A 61 5.64 6.70 15.86
CA THR A 61 6.86 6.58 16.67
C THR A 61 7.71 7.84 16.64
N GLY A 62 7.62 8.64 15.58
CA GLY A 62 8.33 9.91 15.49
C GLY A 62 7.72 10.95 16.43
N PRO A 63 8.55 11.83 17.06
CA PRO A 63 8.04 12.83 18.00
C PRO A 63 6.94 13.72 17.42
N ASP A 64 7.09 14.16 16.18
CA ASP A 64 6.11 15.04 15.53
C ASP A 64 4.80 14.31 15.24
N GLN A 65 4.90 13.05 14.80
CA GLN A 65 3.74 12.22 14.49
C GLN A 65 2.97 11.86 15.75
N VAL A 66 3.67 11.50 16.81
CA VAL A 66 3.06 11.22 18.12
C VAL A 66 2.33 12.46 18.63
N ALA A 67 2.97 13.63 18.57
CA ALA A 67 2.36 14.88 19.01
C ALA A 67 1.11 15.22 18.19
N PHE A 68 1.17 15.03 16.89
CA PHE A 68 0.01 15.26 16.00
C PHE A 68 -1.16 14.35 16.36
N MET A 69 -0.90 13.05 16.51
CA MET A 69 -1.96 12.07 16.83
C MET A 69 -2.59 12.37 18.19
N GLU A 70 -1.78 12.64 19.20
CA GLU A 70 -2.27 12.99 20.53
C GLU A 70 -3.08 14.30 20.51
N GLY A 71 -2.59 15.31 19.81
CA GLY A 71 -3.27 16.59 19.70
C GLY A 71 -4.60 16.51 18.97
N ALA A 72 -4.72 15.57 18.03
CA ALA A 72 -5.95 15.34 17.28
C ALA A 72 -6.92 14.35 17.97
N GLY A 73 -6.51 13.78 19.12
CA GLY A 73 -7.32 12.81 19.82
C GLY A 73 -7.37 11.45 19.11
N LEU A 74 -6.38 11.16 18.28
CA LEU A 74 -6.31 9.91 17.52
C LEU A 74 -5.43 8.88 18.24
N PRO A 75 -5.72 7.58 18.08
CA PRO A 75 -4.86 6.54 18.67
C PRO A 75 -3.50 6.51 17.96
N LEU A 76 -2.45 6.18 18.72
CA LEU A 76 -1.09 6.08 18.17
C LEU A 76 -0.93 4.85 17.27
N SER A 77 -1.73 3.82 17.49
CA SER A 77 -1.71 2.58 16.70
C SER A 77 -3.05 2.35 16.02
N THR A 78 -3.01 1.92 14.76
CA THR A 78 -4.19 1.59 13.98
C THR A 78 -3.95 0.28 13.24
N THR A 79 -4.89 -0.66 13.33
CA THR A 79 -4.83 -1.92 12.61
C THR A 79 -5.60 -1.80 11.30
N SER A 80 -5.01 -2.26 10.22
CA SER A 80 -5.63 -2.27 8.89
C SER A 80 -5.61 -3.67 8.33
N THR A 81 -6.60 -3.97 7.49
CA THR A 81 -6.76 -5.27 6.87
C THR A 81 -6.96 -5.11 5.37
N LYS A 82 -6.26 -5.93 4.59
CA LYS A 82 -6.42 -6.01 3.14
C LYS A 82 -6.70 -7.44 2.75
N THR A 83 -7.53 -7.65 1.72
CA THR A 83 -7.85 -8.98 1.22
C THR A 83 -7.28 -9.13 -0.17
N PHE A 84 -6.45 -10.14 -0.39
CA PHE A 84 -5.87 -10.41 -1.69
C PHE A 84 -6.93 -10.94 -2.65
N THR A 85 -6.92 -10.45 -3.89
CA THR A 85 -7.81 -10.94 -4.95
C THR A 85 -7.03 -11.63 -6.05
N VAL A 86 -5.79 -11.18 -6.33
CA VAL A 86 -4.91 -11.79 -7.31
C VAL A 86 -3.52 -11.94 -6.70
N VAL A 87 -2.95 -13.13 -6.83
CA VAL A 87 -1.58 -13.42 -6.39
C VAL A 87 -0.88 -14.22 -7.49
N GLU A 88 -0.14 -13.52 -8.34
CA GLU A 88 0.64 -14.12 -9.42
C GLU A 88 2.11 -13.78 -9.19
N PRO A 89 2.90 -14.71 -8.63
CA PRO A 89 4.28 -14.43 -8.22
C PRO A 89 5.12 -13.71 -9.27
N ASN A 90 5.74 -12.62 -8.85
CA ASN A 90 6.63 -11.78 -9.66
C ASN A 90 5.96 -11.08 -10.84
N ARG A 91 4.64 -11.12 -10.95
CA ARG A 91 3.90 -10.55 -12.07
C ARG A 91 2.77 -9.61 -11.67
N ARG A 92 1.90 -10.04 -10.77
CA ARG A 92 0.71 -9.26 -10.44
C ARG A 92 0.21 -9.56 -9.03
N LEU A 93 -0.12 -8.51 -8.31
CA LEU A 93 -0.71 -8.59 -6.97
C LEU A 93 -1.89 -7.64 -6.94
N ALA A 94 -3.02 -8.09 -6.43
CA ALA A 94 -4.17 -7.20 -6.24
C ALA A 94 -4.80 -7.46 -4.88
N TYR A 95 -5.25 -6.39 -4.25
CA TYR A 95 -5.87 -6.48 -2.94
C TYR A 95 -6.92 -5.38 -2.76
N ASN A 96 -7.97 -5.72 -2.01
CA ASN A 96 -8.96 -4.75 -1.57
C ASN A 96 -8.55 -4.16 -0.24
N SER A 97 -8.72 -2.85 -0.12
CA SER A 97 -8.54 -2.12 1.13
C SER A 97 -9.90 -1.63 1.61
N LEU A 98 -10.12 -1.64 2.92
CA LEU A 98 -11.38 -1.19 3.50
C LEU A 98 -11.27 0.28 3.90
N ALA A 99 -12.17 1.09 3.34
CA ALA A 99 -12.31 2.49 3.73
C ALA A 99 -13.42 2.59 4.77
N ASP A 100 -13.08 2.44 6.02
CA ASP A 100 -14.02 2.46 7.15
C ASP A 100 -13.71 3.59 8.15
N PHE A 101 -12.80 4.48 7.76
CA PHE A 101 -12.26 5.52 8.64
C PHE A 101 -12.76 6.93 8.29
N ILE A 102 -13.72 7.05 7.36
CA ILE A 102 -14.17 8.34 6.86
C ILE A 102 -15.47 8.74 7.56
N PRO A 103 -15.49 9.86 8.31
CA PRO A 103 -16.68 10.31 8.99
C PRO A 103 -17.84 10.59 8.01
N GLY A 104 -19.01 10.06 8.31
CA GLY A 104 -20.22 10.28 7.52
C GLY A 104 -20.30 9.45 6.23
N VAL A 105 -19.34 8.57 5.98
CA VAL A 105 -19.34 7.71 4.79
C VAL A 105 -19.43 6.27 5.22
N ALA A 106 -20.35 5.51 4.63
CA ALA A 106 -20.46 4.07 4.90
C ALA A 106 -19.20 3.35 4.43
N PRO A 107 -18.74 2.35 5.18
CA PRO A 107 -17.55 1.57 4.78
C PRO A 107 -17.70 0.97 3.40
N TYR A 108 -16.61 0.99 2.63
CA TYR A 108 -16.57 0.36 1.29
C TYR A 108 -15.16 -0.13 0.99
N ASP A 109 -15.07 -1.10 0.07
CA ASP A 109 -13.78 -1.60 -0.41
C ASP A 109 -13.32 -0.82 -1.64
N PHE A 110 -12.00 -0.67 -1.78
CA PHE A 110 -11.41 -0.14 -3.01
C PHE A 110 -10.22 -1.01 -3.39
N LEU A 111 -10.10 -1.27 -4.69
CA LEU A 111 -9.12 -2.20 -5.24
C LEU A 111 -7.81 -1.50 -5.59
N THR A 112 -6.70 -2.15 -5.26
CA THR A 112 -5.36 -1.77 -5.73
C THR A 112 -4.78 -2.94 -6.49
N GLU A 113 -4.35 -2.73 -7.73
CA GLU A 113 -3.67 -3.72 -8.54
C GLU A 113 -2.23 -3.27 -8.76
N VAL A 114 -1.29 -4.19 -8.66
CA VAL A 114 0.14 -3.91 -8.86
C VAL A 114 0.68 -4.90 -9.88
N GLU A 115 1.27 -4.37 -10.96
CA GLU A 115 1.87 -5.18 -12.00
C GLU A 115 3.38 -4.97 -12.01
N PHE A 116 4.13 -6.06 -12.15
CA PHE A 116 5.59 -6.07 -12.17
C PHE A 116 6.05 -6.48 -13.56
N THR A 117 6.67 -5.55 -14.29
CA THR A 117 7.16 -5.79 -15.65
C THR A 117 8.66 -5.64 -15.67
N PRO A 118 9.42 -6.73 -15.92
CA PRO A 118 10.88 -6.62 -16.04
C PRO A 118 11.26 -5.66 -17.17
N ASN A 119 12.28 -4.84 -16.91
CA ASN A 119 12.81 -3.94 -17.94
C ASN A 119 13.71 -4.72 -18.90
N ASP A 120 13.70 -4.34 -20.18
CA ASP A 120 14.52 -4.99 -21.21
C ASP A 120 16.02 -4.74 -21.04
N GLU A 121 16.37 -3.72 -20.27
CA GLU A 121 17.77 -3.25 -20.13
C GLU A 121 18.42 -3.67 -18.82
N GLY A 122 18.31 -4.94 -18.43
CA GLY A 122 19.02 -5.46 -17.26
C GLY A 122 18.10 -5.83 -16.10
N ASP A 123 18.55 -5.58 -14.86
CA ASP A 123 17.90 -6.11 -13.66
C ASP A 123 16.79 -5.21 -13.09
N GLY A 124 16.31 -4.24 -13.86
CA GLY A 124 15.27 -3.32 -13.40
C GLY A 124 13.88 -3.89 -13.57
N VAL A 125 12.93 -3.32 -12.84
CA VAL A 125 11.52 -3.64 -12.96
C VAL A 125 10.69 -2.37 -13.01
N HIS A 126 9.67 -2.38 -13.88
CA HIS A 126 8.67 -1.32 -13.97
C HIS A 126 7.45 -1.76 -13.16
N VAL A 127 7.07 -0.97 -12.17
CA VAL A 127 5.90 -1.24 -11.34
C VAL A 127 4.77 -0.31 -11.77
N THR A 128 3.63 -0.90 -12.11
CA THR A 128 2.41 -0.16 -12.45
C THR A 128 1.39 -0.44 -11.36
N MET A 129 0.96 0.61 -10.66
CA MET A 129 -0.07 0.52 -9.63
C MET A 129 -1.36 1.15 -10.16
N ILE A 130 -2.44 0.41 -10.14
CA ILE A 130 -3.75 0.86 -10.58
C ILE A 130 -4.68 0.84 -9.37
N VAL A 131 -5.19 2.00 -8.98
CA VAL A 131 -6.06 2.12 -7.80
C VAL A 131 -7.42 2.67 -8.18
N ASP A 132 -8.45 2.17 -7.51
CA ASP A 132 -9.79 2.73 -7.64
C ASP A 132 -9.83 4.11 -7.00
N ALA A 133 -10.51 5.06 -7.65
CA ALA A 133 -10.77 6.35 -7.04
C ALA A 133 -11.69 6.18 -5.83
N MET A 134 -11.55 7.04 -4.85
CA MET A 134 -12.41 7.04 -3.68
C MET A 134 -13.73 7.78 -4.00
N HIS A 135 -14.58 7.93 -3.00
CA HIS A 135 -15.93 8.50 -3.17
C HIS A 135 -15.96 9.97 -3.57
N ASP A 136 -14.87 10.71 -3.35
CA ASP A 136 -14.75 12.10 -3.81
C ASP A 136 -13.32 12.42 -4.21
N GLU A 137 -13.11 13.58 -4.82
CA GLU A 137 -11.80 13.98 -5.35
C GLU A 137 -10.79 14.27 -4.25
N GLU A 138 -11.21 14.86 -3.15
CA GLU A 138 -10.30 15.16 -2.04
C GLU A 138 -9.66 13.89 -1.48
N TRP A 139 -10.49 12.89 -1.18
CA TRP A 139 -9.99 11.61 -0.66
C TRP A 139 -9.20 10.85 -1.70
N THR A 140 -9.59 10.95 -2.98
CA THR A 140 -8.84 10.36 -4.08
C THR A 140 -7.43 10.94 -4.17
N GLN A 141 -7.29 12.26 -4.04
CA GLN A 141 -5.97 12.90 -4.08
C GLN A 141 -5.12 12.50 -2.88
N ARG A 142 -5.72 12.33 -1.70
CA ARG A 142 -5.02 11.83 -0.52
C ARG A 142 -4.52 10.41 -0.74
N LEU A 143 -5.34 9.56 -1.36
CA LEU A 143 -4.96 8.18 -1.69
C LEU A 143 -3.78 8.17 -2.66
N VAL A 144 -3.84 8.96 -3.73
CA VAL A 144 -2.77 9.06 -4.73
C VAL A 144 -1.47 9.50 -4.08
N GLY A 145 -1.52 10.54 -3.25
CA GLY A 145 -0.33 11.02 -2.53
C GLY A 145 0.27 9.95 -1.62
N GLY A 146 -0.59 9.22 -0.90
CA GLY A 146 -0.14 8.11 -0.05
C GLY A 146 0.51 6.98 -0.83
N ARG A 147 -0.08 6.62 -1.96
CA ARG A 147 0.48 5.57 -2.83
C ARG A 147 1.82 5.98 -3.43
N GLN A 148 1.94 7.24 -3.86
CA GLN A 148 3.20 7.77 -4.38
C GLN A 148 4.29 7.74 -3.30
N ASN A 149 3.93 8.08 -2.07
CA ASN A 149 4.86 8.03 -0.94
C ASN A 149 5.29 6.59 -0.63
N GLU A 150 4.37 5.64 -0.67
CA GLU A 150 4.69 4.22 -0.48
C GLU A 150 5.70 3.75 -1.53
N LEU A 151 5.47 4.07 -2.80
CA LEU A 151 6.38 3.67 -3.88
C LEU A 151 7.75 4.34 -3.73
N ALA A 152 7.81 5.58 -3.28
CA ALA A 152 9.07 6.25 -3.01
C ALA A 152 9.82 5.57 -1.86
N ASN A 153 9.12 5.18 -0.80
CA ASN A 153 9.72 4.47 0.33
C ASN A 153 10.24 3.09 -0.09
N LEU A 154 9.49 2.39 -0.96
CA LEU A 154 9.94 1.12 -1.52
C LEU A 154 11.29 1.29 -2.24
N GLY A 155 11.44 2.38 -2.98
CA GLY A 155 12.69 2.70 -3.68
C GLY A 155 13.90 2.83 -2.77
N LYS A 156 13.70 3.15 -1.49
CA LYS A 156 14.79 3.29 -0.52
C LYS A 156 15.33 1.94 -0.02
N VAL A 157 14.54 0.86 -0.18
CA VAL A 157 14.91 -0.45 0.36
C VAL A 157 15.17 -1.53 -0.69
N VAL A 158 14.90 -1.24 -1.97
CA VAL A 158 15.09 -2.23 -3.05
C VAL A 158 16.56 -2.47 -3.41
N GLY A 159 17.41 -1.49 -3.15
CA GLY A 159 18.83 -1.55 -3.52
C GLY A 159 19.68 -2.44 -2.63
#